data_2ce7a7b0550561ca0e5c5f756364ba9f
#
_entry.id   2ce7a7b0550561ca0e5c5f756364ba9f
#
_cell.length_a   1.000
_cell.length_b   1.000
_cell.length_c   1.000
_cell.angle_alpha   90.00
_cell.angle_beta   90.00
_cell.angle_gamma   90.00
#
_symmetry.space_group_name_H-M   'P 1'
#
loop_
_entity.id
_entity.type
_entity.pdbx_description
1 polymer ?
#
loop_
_entity_poly.entity_id
_entity_poly.type
_entity_poly.pdbx_seq_one_letter_code
_entity_poly.pdbx_strand_id
1 'polypeptide(L)'
;CGSIVPMETRTRFVFLMHPKEFKQEKAATGRLTHLCLPNSEIVMGVGFDGHEGVAALIDDPANFPVLLYPGETARNLSRGELATAELGDRQLVIFLLDATWSCARKMLRLSPRLQTLPRIMFTPSAPSRYLIKQQPQDGCLSTLEAVHETLLALARSQLDHYAQPEQLLGLFQRMQEYQLQCARDPNRAGYRRRPYKAPAEREPARNARRSRFLRAPVEG
;
A
#
# COMPACT_ATOMS: atom_id res chain seq x y z
N CYS A 1 -12.67 14.85 9.28
CA CYS A 1 -12.98 13.79 10.24
C CYS A 1 -11.95 13.83 11.37
N GLY A 2 -12.41 13.94 12.63
CA GLY A 2 -11.53 14.05 13.81
C GLY A 2 -10.65 12.82 14.09
N SER A 3 -10.74 11.77 13.27
CA SER A 3 -9.91 10.57 13.39
C SER A 3 -8.67 10.59 12.49
N ILE A 4 -8.57 11.56 11.60
CA ILE A 4 -7.40 11.71 10.70
C ILE A 4 -6.45 12.67 11.39
N VAL A 5 -5.25 12.19 11.65
CA VAL A 5 -4.16 12.97 12.22
C VAL A 5 -3.00 12.97 11.23
N PRO A 6 -2.61 14.14 10.71
CA PRO A 6 -1.48 14.26 9.80
C PRO A 6 -0.18 13.83 10.49
N MET A 7 0.68 13.14 9.74
CA MET A 7 2.00 12.69 10.17
C MET A 7 3.03 13.15 9.13
N GLU A 8 3.98 13.94 9.57
CA GLU A 8 5.07 14.38 8.72
C GLU A 8 6.04 13.23 8.43
N THR A 9 6.42 13.09 7.16
CA THR A 9 7.42 12.12 6.71
C THR A 9 8.43 12.81 5.79
N ARG A 10 9.69 12.36 5.83
CA ARG A 10 10.69 12.77 4.82
C ARG A 10 10.38 12.15 3.47
N THR A 11 9.97 10.88 3.49
CA THR A 11 9.59 10.11 2.31
C THR A 11 8.33 10.66 1.67
N ARG A 12 8.35 10.84 0.35
CA ARG A 12 7.17 11.16 -0.44
C ARG A 12 6.52 9.88 -0.94
N PHE A 13 5.23 9.74 -0.71
CA PHE A 13 4.44 8.58 -1.16
C PHE A 13 3.57 8.95 -2.36
N VAL A 14 3.66 8.18 -3.44
CA VAL A 14 2.85 8.36 -4.65
C VAL A 14 1.95 7.15 -4.84
N PHE A 15 0.67 7.31 -4.52
CA PHE A 15 -0.35 6.26 -4.66
C PHE A 15 -0.85 6.21 -6.09
N LEU A 16 -0.37 5.25 -6.87
CA LEU A 16 -0.85 4.99 -8.22
C LEU A 16 -2.14 4.18 -8.14
N MET A 17 -3.27 4.87 -8.14
CA MET A 17 -4.57 4.29 -7.81
C MET A 17 -5.34 3.87 -9.06
N HIS A 18 -5.78 2.62 -9.10
CA HIS A 18 -6.63 2.14 -10.19
C HIS A 18 -8.00 2.81 -10.14
N PRO A 19 -8.59 3.26 -11.30
CA PRO A 19 -9.87 3.96 -11.33
C PRO A 19 -11.04 3.23 -10.66
N LYS A 20 -11.01 1.90 -10.62
CA LYS A 20 -12.02 1.09 -9.90
C LYS A 20 -11.96 1.31 -8.39
N GLU A 21 -10.74 1.30 -7.80
CA GLU A 21 -10.56 1.57 -6.37
C GLU A 21 -10.97 3.00 -6.04
N PHE A 22 -10.58 3.96 -6.88
CA PHE A 22 -10.93 5.36 -6.71
C PHE A 22 -12.44 5.63 -6.72
N LYS A 23 -13.19 5.02 -7.65
CA LYS A 23 -14.63 5.29 -7.84
C LYS A 23 -15.53 4.47 -6.92
N GLN A 24 -15.15 3.23 -6.60
CA GLN A 24 -16.03 2.29 -5.90
C GLN A 24 -15.82 2.24 -4.39
N GLU A 25 -14.62 2.55 -3.92
CA GLU A 25 -14.24 2.43 -2.52
C GLU A 25 -14.05 3.80 -1.86
N LYS A 26 -15.13 4.38 -1.30
CA LYS A 26 -15.06 5.68 -0.60
C LYS A 26 -14.09 5.67 0.58
N ALA A 27 -13.98 4.55 1.29
CA ALA A 27 -13.05 4.32 2.39
C ALA A 27 -11.88 3.42 1.97
N ALA A 28 -11.33 3.62 0.76
CA ALA A 28 -10.15 2.91 0.30
C ALA A 28 -8.95 3.20 1.21
N THR A 29 -8.19 2.15 1.53
CA THR A 29 -7.04 2.27 2.45
C THR A 29 -5.98 3.23 1.94
N GLY A 30 -5.73 3.30 0.62
CA GLY A 30 -4.82 4.28 0.03
C GLY A 30 -5.27 5.72 0.23
N ARG A 31 -6.58 6.02 0.12
CA ARG A 31 -7.11 7.36 0.42
C ARG A 31 -6.95 7.74 1.89
N LEU A 32 -7.25 6.81 2.79
CA LEU A 32 -7.10 7.06 4.23
C LEU A 32 -5.64 7.31 4.58
N THR A 33 -4.73 6.56 3.99
CA THR A 33 -3.29 6.74 4.18
C THR A 33 -2.83 8.11 3.67
N HIS A 34 -3.24 8.48 2.45
CA HIS A 34 -2.94 9.80 1.87
C HIS A 34 -3.42 10.95 2.76
N LEU A 35 -4.62 10.85 3.34
CA LEU A 35 -5.12 11.89 4.26
C LEU A 35 -4.30 12.02 5.55
N CYS A 36 -3.57 10.97 5.94
CA CYS A 36 -2.67 11.00 7.10
C CYS A 36 -1.24 11.42 6.75
N LEU A 37 -0.87 11.42 5.48
CA LEU A 37 0.49 11.73 5.02
C LEU A 37 0.48 12.99 4.14
N PRO A 38 0.74 14.18 4.70
CA PRO A 38 0.79 15.42 3.93
C PRO A 38 1.78 15.35 2.76
N ASN A 39 2.92 14.68 2.95
CA ASN A 39 3.92 14.46 1.90
C ASN A 39 3.54 13.23 1.03
N SER A 40 2.34 13.26 0.46
CA SER A 40 1.89 12.22 -0.45
C SER A 40 0.94 12.76 -1.52
N GLU A 41 0.74 11.98 -2.58
CA GLU A 41 -0.21 12.29 -3.63
C GLU A 41 -0.90 11.03 -4.17
N ILE A 42 -2.09 11.21 -4.76
CA ILE A 42 -2.81 10.16 -5.46
C ILE A 42 -2.83 10.49 -6.95
N VAL A 43 -2.30 9.58 -7.76
CA VAL A 43 -2.38 9.66 -9.22
C VAL A 43 -3.29 8.54 -9.71
N MET A 44 -4.38 8.90 -10.37
CA MET A 44 -5.37 7.94 -10.85
C MET A 44 -5.05 7.52 -12.28
N GLY A 45 -4.90 6.21 -12.53
CA GLY A 45 -4.60 5.70 -13.86
C GLY A 45 -4.54 4.18 -13.96
N VAL A 46 -4.25 3.70 -15.17
CA VAL A 46 -3.98 2.29 -15.46
C VAL A 46 -2.58 2.12 -16.06
N GLY A 47 -2.10 3.08 -16.82
CA GLY A 47 -0.74 3.24 -17.31
C GLY A 47 -0.24 4.65 -16.99
N PHE A 48 1.05 4.79 -16.69
CA PHE A 48 1.61 6.02 -16.14
C PHE A 48 2.77 6.60 -16.94
N ASP A 49 3.20 5.96 -18.00
CA ASP A 49 4.33 6.44 -18.82
C ASP A 49 4.09 7.80 -19.48
N GLY A 50 2.84 8.08 -19.84
CA GLY A 50 2.43 9.37 -20.38
C GLY A 50 1.97 10.39 -19.32
N HIS A 51 2.11 10.09 -18.02
CA HIS A 51 1.67 11.00 -16.97
C HIS A 51 2.80 11.95 -16.58
N GLU A 52 2.69 13.23 -16.97
CA GLU A 52 3.72 14.25 -16.78
C GLU A 52 4.21 14.37 -15.32
N GLY A 53 3.30 14.39 -14.34
CA GLY A 53 3.68 14.48 -12.93
C GLY A 53 4.46 13.26 -12.44
N VAL A 54 4.12 12.04 -12.88
CA VAL A 54 4.88 10.83 -12.55
C VAL A 54 6.25 10.87 -13.22
N ALA A 55 6.29 11.27 -14.50
CA ALA A 55 7.53 11.44 -15.24
C ALA A 55 8.47 12.45 -14.55
N ALA A 56 7.95 13.63 -14.18
CA ALA A 56 8.70 14.65 -13.50
C ALA A 56 9.33 14.16 -12.18
N LEU A 57 8.57 13.38 -11.38
CA LEU A 57 9.08 12.81 -10.13
C LEU A 57 10.18 11.77 -10.35
N ILE A 58 10.09 11.00 -11.43
CA ILE A 58 11.11 9.98 -11.78
C ILE A 58 12.37 10.62 -12.32
N ASP A 59 12.24 11.71 -13.11
CA ASP A 59 13.35 12.34 -13.82
C ASP A 59 14.08 13.39 -12.98
N ASP A 60 13.48 13.86 -11.89
CA ASP A 60 14.08 14.86 -11.02
C ASP A 60 15.31 14.27 -10.30
N PRO A 61 16.53 14.82 -10.55
CA PRO A 61 17.75 14.36 -9.90
C PRO A 61 17.76 14.57 -8.37
N ALA A 62 16.92 15.44 -7.83
CA ALA A 62 16.74 15.61 -6.39
C ALA A 62 15.96 14.49 -5.74
N ASN A 63 15.34 13.59 -6.53
CA ASN A 63 14.59 12.45 -6.05
C ASN A 63 15.40 11.15 -6.15
N PHE A 64 15.05 10.23 -5.26
CA PHE A 64 15.42 8.80 -5.34
C PHE A 64 14.13 7.98 -5.51
N PRO A 65 13.66 7.81 -6.77
CA PRO A 65 12.42 7.12 -7.04
C PRO A 65 12.58 5.61 -6.91
N VAL A 66 11.65 4.96 -6.18
CA VAL A 66 11.61 3.51 -6.02
C VAL A 66 10.19 2.99 -6.14
N LEU A 67 10.02 1.73 -6.51
CA LEU A 67 8.71 1.08 -6.58
C LEU A 67 8.56 0.09 -5.42
N LEU A 68 7.55 0.31 -4.57
CA LEU A 68 7.15 -0.67 -3.55
C LEU A 68 6.40 -1.83 -4.22
N TYR A 69 7.14 -2.85 -4.58
CA TYR A 69 6.61 -4.03 -5.26
C TYR A 69 7.52 -5.24 -5.05
N PRO A 70 7.01 -6.38 -4.58
CA PRO A 70 7.83 -7.56 -4.33
C PRO A 70 8.44 -8.11 -5.63
N GLY A 71 9.59 -8.76 -5.51
CA GLY A 71 10.30 -9.39 -6.62
C GLY A 71 11.67 -9.91 -6.19
N GLU A 72 12.29 -10.74 -6.99
CA GLU A 72 13.59 -11.35 -6.69
C GLU A 72 14.71 -10.31 -6.50
N THR A 73 14.63 -9.18 -7.20
CA THR A 73 15.61 -8.08 -7.12
C THR A 73 15.17 -6.97 -6.16
N ALA A 74 14.05 -7.14 -5.45
CA ALA A 74 13.53 -6.13 -4.55
C ALA A 74 14.35 -6.09 -3.25
N ARG A 75 14.85 -4.90 -2.88
CA ARG A 75 15.58 -4.70 -1.63
C ARG A 75 14.63 -4.73 -0.45
N ASN A 76 14.96 -5.49 0.57
CA ASN A 76 14.13 -5.64 1.75
C ASN A 76 14.45 -4.57 2.80
N LEU A 77 13.56 -3.60 2.94
CA LEU A 77 13.70 -2.51 3.92
C LEU A 77 13.78 -3.03 5.36
N SER A 78 13.08 -4.12 5.68
CA SER A 78 13.09 -4.71 7.03
C SER A 78 14.46 -5.32 7.39
N ARG A 79 15.31 -5.57 6.39
CA ARG A 79 16.68 -6.04 6.53
C ARG A 79 17.73 -4.93 6.41
N GLY A 80 17.29 -3.67 6.23
CA GLY A 80 18.20 -2.55 6.04
C GLY A 80 18.92 -2.54 4.69
N GLU A 81 18.37 -3.18 3.65
CA GLU A 81 19.01 -3.32 2.34
C GLU A 81 18.99 -2.03 1.50
N LEU A 82 18.46 -0.93 2.04
CA LEU A 82 18.56 0.42 1.48
C LEU A 82 19.34 1.30 2.46
N ALA A 83 20.52 1.72 2.07
CA ALA A 83 21.40 2.50 2.93
C ALA A 83 21.20 4.02 2.75
N THR A 84 21.34 4.78 3.84
CA THR A 84 21.27 6.25 3.81
C THR A 84 22.29 6.86 2.84
N ALA A 85 23.49 6.27 2.75
CA ALA A 85 24.54 6.72 1.83
C ALA A 85 24.14 6.64 0.35
N GLU A 86 23.23 5.72 -0.01
CA GLU A 86 22.73 5.61 -1.37
C GLU A 86 21.77 6.76 -1.75
N LEU A 87 20.95 7.21 -0.79
CA LEU A 87 20.08 8.37 -0.99
C LEU A 87 20.87 9.65 -1.15
N GLY A 88 21.93 9.82 -0.36
CA GLY A 88 22.60 11.11 -0.20
C GLY A 88 21.58 12.15 0.29
N ASP A 89 21.58 13.33 -0.34
CA ASP A 89 20.63 14.41 -0.03
C ASP A 89 19.30 14.31 -0.81
N ARG A 90 19.10 13.23 -1.57
CA ARG A 90 17.91 13.06 -2.41
C ARG A 90 16.69 12.67 -1.57
N GLN A 91 15.52 13.17 -1.98
CA GLN A 91 14.24 12.78 -1.40
C GLN A 91 13.85 11.38 -1.84
N LEU A 92 13.61 10.47 -0.89
CA LEU A 92 13.04 9.17 -1.21
C LEU A 92 11.59 9.33 -1.69
N VAL A 93 11.31 8.88 -2.92
CA VAL A 93 9.97 8.90 -3.52
C VAL A 93 9.53 7.47 -3.76
N ILE A 94 8.51 7.03 -3.02
CA ILE A 94 7.99 5.66 -3.09
C ILE A 94 6.70 5.63 -3.89
N PHE A 95 6.76 5.02 -5.07
CA PHE A 95 5.58 4.68 -5.86
C PHE A 95 4.99 3.37 -5.37
N LEU A 96 3.66 3.31 -5.20
CA LEU A 96 2.94 2.09 -4.86
C LEU A 96 1.64 1.96 -5.66
N LEU A 97 1.33 0.73 -6.08
CA LEU A 97 0.13 0.42 -6.89
C LEU A 97 -1.05 0.12 -5.97
N ASP A 98 -1.99 1.06 -5.84
CA ASP A 98 -3.22 0.88 -5.05
C ASP A 98 -4.33 0.27 -5.91
N ALA A 99 -4.35 -1.05 -5.94
CA ALA A 99 -5.25 -1.85 -6.76
C ALA A 99 -5.34 -3.29 -6.27
N THR A 100 -6.29 -4.07 -6.79
CA THR A 100 -6.22 -5.52 -6.64
C THR A 100 -4.96 -6.07 -7.33
N TRP A 101 -4.42 -7.20 -6.88
CA TRP A 101 -3.20 -7.79 -7.43
C TRP A 101 -3.23 -8.02 -8.96
N SER A 102 -4.39 -8.40 -9.50
CA SER A 102 -4.56 -8.56 -10.94
C SER A 102 -4.49 -7.22 -11.69
N CYS A 103 -5.10 -6.17 -11.10
CA CYS A 103 -5.04 -4.82 -11.64
C CYS A 103 -3.63 -4.23 -11.50
N ALA A 104 -2.98 -4.39 -10.34
CA ALA A 104 -1.61 -3.91 -10.11
C ALA A 104 -0.61 -4.49 -11.13
N ARG A 105 -0.69 -5.80 -11.40
CA ARG A 105 0.14 -6.43 -12.47
C ARG A 105 -0.13 -5.84 -13.85
N LYS A 106 -1.40 -5.53 -14.16
CA LYS A 106 -1.75 -4.87 -15.42
C LYS A 106 -1.20 -3.46 -15.47
N MET A 107 -1.34 -2.69 -14.40
CA MET A 107 -0.82 -1.32 -14.30
C MET A 107 0.70 -1.31 -14.48
N LEU A 108 1.41 -2.20 -13.80
CA LEU A 108 2.87 -2.31 -13.94
C LEU A 108 3.28 -2.67 -15.37
N ARG A 109 2.59 -3.64 -16.00
CA ARG A 109 2.86 -4.01 -17.40
C ARG A 109 2.65 -2.86 -18.39
N LEU A 110 1.69 -1.98 -18.11
CA LEU A 110 1.36 -0.81 -18.95
C LEU A 110 2.20 0.42 -18.59
N SER A 111 3.17 0.29 -17.70
CA SER A 111 4.02 1.37 -17.23
C SER A 111 5.49 0.93 -17.24
N PRO A 112 6.11 0.77 -18.42
CA PRO A 112 7.52 0.38 -18.58
C PRO A 112 8.48 1.19 -17.71
N ARG A 113 8.29 2.51 -17.60
CA ARG A 113 9.13 3.37 -16.76
C ARG A 113 9.11 2.96 -15.28
N LEU A 114 7.96 2.59 -14.74
CA LEU A 114 7.87 2.08 -13.36
C LEU A 114 8.62 0.75 -13.18
N GLN A 115 8.72 -0.05 -14.25
CA GLN A 115 9.43 -1.33 -14.19
C GLN A 115 10.95 -1.16 -14.10
N THR A 116 11.49 -0.03 -14.58
CA THR A 116 12.92 0.28 -14.50
C THR A 116 13.36 0.81 -13.14
N LEU A 117 12.41 1.22 -12.29
CA LEU A 117 12.72 1.73 -10.96
C LEU A 117 13.30 0.62 -10.06
N PRO A 118 14.26 0.96 -9.18
CA PRO A 118 14.68 0.07 -8.11
C PRO A 118 13.46 -0.38 -7.30
N ARG A 119 13.35 -1.69 -7.06
CA ARG A 119 12.25 -2.24 -6.26
C ARG A 119 12.62 -2.31 -4.80
N ILE A 120 11.66 -2.01 -3.96
CA ILE A 120 11.75 -2.21 -2.52
C ILE A 120 10.60 -3.09 -2.05
N MET A 121 10.82 -3.80 -0.96
CA MET A 121 9.82 -4.61 -0.26
C MET A 121 10.08 -4.55 1.24
N PHE A 122 9.19 -5.13 2.01
CA PHE A 122 9.36 -5.34 3.44
C PHE A 122 8.94 -6.77 3.81
N THR A 123 9.38 -7.25 4.96
CA THR A 123 8.85 -8.46 5.59
C THR A 123 7.75 -8.06 6.56
N PRO A 124 6.49 -8.47 6.34
CA PRO A 124 5.41 -8.13 7.26
C PRO A 124 5.69 -8.57 8.69
N SER A 125 5.49 -7.68 9.66
CA SER A 125 5.67 -7.98 11.08
C SER A 125 4.54 -8.84 11.66
N ALA A 126 3.35 -8.78 11.03
CA ALA A 126 2.16 -9.53 11.41
C ALA A 126 1.25 -9.81 10.19
N PRO A 127 0.34 -10.78 10.29
CA PRO A 127 -0.71 -10.97 9.30
C PRO A 127 -1.61 -9.74 9.17
N SER A 128 -2.23 -9.57 7.98
CA SER A 128 -3.17 -8.45 7.75
C SER A 128 -4.31 -8.45 8.75
N ARG A 129 -4.58 -7.28 9.31
CA ARG A 129 -5.72 -7.01 10.21
C ARG A 129 -7.02 -6.68 9.44
N TYR A 130 -7.07 -6.93 8.12
CA TYR A 130 -8.22 -6.57 7.30
C TYR A 130 -9.38 -7.56 7.50
N LEU A 131 -10.35 -7.19 8.34
CA LEU A 131 -11.52 -8.01 8.65
C LEU A 131 -12.58 -8.03 7.55
N ILE A 132 -12.65 -6.97 6.73
CA ILE A 132 -13.75 -6.75 5.79
C ILE A 132 -13.47 -7.36 4.42
N LYS A 133 -12.22 -7.29 3.94
CA LYS A 133 -11.79 -7.88 2.68
C LYS A 133 -10.96 -9.14 2.94
N GLN A 134 -11.17 -10.15 2.12
CA GLN A 134 -10.32 -11.33 2.13
C GLN A 134 -9.03 -11.03 1.36
N GLN A 135 -7.91 -11.27 1.99
CA GLN A 135 -6.61 -11.19 1.32
C GLN A 135 -6.44 -12.38 0.36
N PRO A 136 -5.80 -12.18 -0.81
CA PRO A 136 -5.63 -13.24 -1.81
C PRO A 136 -4.72 -14.37 -1.34
N GLN A 137 -3.81 -14.09 -0.40
CA GLN A 137 -2.91 -15.05 0.25
C GLN A 137 -2.33 -14.46 1.55
N ASP A 138 -1.72 -15.32 2.36
CA ASP A 138 -0.99 -14.91 3.55
C ASP A 138 0.16 -13.96 3.19
N GLY A 139 0.37 -12.96 4.04
CA GLY A 139 1.37 -11.90 3.80
C GLY A 139 0.93 -10.75 2.89
N CYS A 140 -0.25 -10.83 2.25
CA CYS A 140 -0.81 -9.69 1.54
C CYS A 140 -1.41 -8.69 2.52
N LEU A 141 -0.87 -7.49 2.55
CA LEU A 141 -1.35 -6.38 3.37
C LEU A 141 -2.23 -5.42 2.55
N SER A 142 -3.08 -4.66 3.25
CA SER A 142 -3.73 -3.50 2.64
C SER A 142 -2.71 -2.38 2.39
N THR A 143 -3.05 -1.43 1.53
CA THR A 143 -2.19 -0.28 1.23
C THR A 143 -1.78 0.49 2.48
N LEU A 144 -2.70 0.68 3.42
CA LEU A 144 -2.43 1.34 4.70
C LEU A 144 -1.43 0.55 5.56
N GLU A 145 -1.62 -0.77 5.68
CA GLU A 145 -0.69 -1.64 6.41
C GLU A 145 0.67 -1.70 5.73
N ALA A 146 0.70 -1.75 4.39
CA ALA A 146 1.95 -1.75 3.62
C ALA A 146 2.77 -0.47 3.85
N VAL A 147 2.11 0.69 3.88
CA VAL A 147 2.77 1.96 4.20
C VAL A 147 3.24 2.00 5.66
N HIS A 148 2.45 1.48 6.61
CA HIS A 148 2.86 1.36 8.01
C HIS A 148 4.13 0.53 8.16
N GLU A 149 4.20 -0.68 7.57
CA GLU A 149 5.39 -1.53 7.60
C GLU A 149 6.60 -0.86 6.92
N THR A 150 6.36 -0.17 5.80
CA THR A 150 7.39 0.59 5.10
C THR A 150 7.98 1.68 6.00
N LEU A 151 7.14 2.50 6.64
CA LEU A 151 7.57 3.56 7.54
C LEU A 151 8.29 3.03 8.77
N LEU A 152 7.84 1.91 9.34
CA LEU A 152 8.56 1.24 10.43
C LEU A 152 9.97 0.81 10.02
N ALA A 153 10.10 0.22 8.83
CA ALA A 153 11.39 -0.23 8.32
C ALA A 153 12.31 0.96 8.03
N LEU A 154 11.80 2.03 7.40
CA LEU A 154 12.55 3.26 7.13
C LEU A 154 13.02 3.95 8.43
N ALA A 155 12.16 4.01 9.44
CA ALA A 155 12.53 4.59 10.74
C ALA A 155 13.64 3.81 11.44
N ARG A 156 13.60 2.47 11.39
CA ARG A 156 14.68 1.60 11.94
C ARG A 156 16.02 1.84 11.24
N SER A 157 15.99 2.12 9.94
CA SER A 157 17.18 2.41 9.12
C SER A 157 17.56 3.90 9.11
N GLN A 158 16.90 4.75 9.93
CA GLN A 158 17.13 6.19 10.02
C GLN A 158 16.89 6.96 8.70
N LEU A 159 16.18 6.36 7.76
CA LEU A 159 15.81 6.96 6.46
C LEU A 159 14.61 7.90 6.59
N ASP A 160 13.74 7.66 7.55
CA ASP A 160 12.57 8.49 7.84
C ASP A 160 12.32 8.60 9.33
N HIS A 161 11.31 9.40 9.70
CA HIS A 161 10.82 9.57 11.06
C HIS A 161 9.36 9.09 11.13
N TYR A 162 9.07 8.17 12.04
CA TYR A 162 7.72 7.63 12.24
C TYR A 162 7.36 7.66 13.72
N ALA A 163 6.99 8.86 14.21
CA ALA A 163 6.81 9.12 15.63
C ALA A 163 5.59 8.42 16.25
N GLN A 164 4.54 8.17 15.47
CA GLN A 164 3.26 7.69 15.98
C GLN A 164 2.73 6.51 15.16
N PRO A 165 3.41 5.35 15.22
CA PRO A 165 3.09 4.19 14.38
C PRO A 165 1.68 3.65 14.58
N GLU A 166 1.12 3.79 15.79
CA GLU A 166 -0.23 3.30 16.09
C GLU A 166 -1.37 4.10 15.44
N GLN A 167 -1.11 5.31 14.94
CA GLN A 167 -2.16 6.15 14.38
C GLN A 167 -2.75 5.59 13.08
N LEU A 168 -1.92 5.10 12.15
CA LEU A 168 -2.41 4.49 10.92
C LEU A 168 -3.22 3.23 11.21
N LEU A 169 -2.71 2.35 12.05
CA LEU A 169 -3.42 1.12 12.42
C LEU A 169 -4.70 1.40 13.23
N GLY A 170 -4.67 2.39 14.11
CA GLY A 170 -5.85 2.83 14.87
C GLY A 170 -6.93 3.44 13.95
N LEU A 171 -6.54 4.22 12.93
CA LEU A 171 -7.48 4.70 11.92
C LEU A 171 -8.07 3.54 11.12
N PHE A 172 -7.24 2.57 10.74
CA PHE A 172 -7.68 1.39 10.02
C PHE A 172 -8.69 0.56 10.81
N GLN A 173 -8.43 0.35 12.09
CA GLN A 173 -9.35 -0.34 12.99
C GLN A 173 -10.71 0.40 13.09
N ARG A 174 -10.69 1.69 13.40
CA ARG A 174 -11.93 2.51 13.48
C ARG A 174 -12.73 2.50 12.19
N MET A 175 -12.07 2.55 11.04
CA MET A 175 -12.72 2.45 9.74
C MET A 175 -13.44 1.10 9.58
N GLN A 176 -12.80 0.01 9.96
CA GLN A 176 -13.38 -1.33 9.88
C GLN A 176 -14.56 -1.49 10.85
N GLU A 177 -14.41 -1.06 12.09
CA GLU A 177 -15.47 -1.08 13.11
C GLU A 177 -16.71 -0.35 12.61
N TYR A 178 -16.53 0.86 12.07
CA TYR A 178 -17.63 1.63 11.48
C TYR A 178 -18.30 0.90 10.32
N GLN A 179 -17.53 0.31 9.41
CA GLN A 179 -18.09 -0.45 8.29
C GLN A 179 -18.83 -1.72 8.75
N LEU A 180 -18.33 -2.39 9.79
CA LEU A 180 -19.01 -3.54 10.38
C LEU A 180 -20.30 -3.15 11.07
N GLN A 181 -20.29 -2.03 11.80
CA GLN A 181 -21.49 -1.46 12.41
C GLN A 181 -22.54 -1.13 11.35
N CYS A 182 -22.16 -0.44 10.28
CA CYS A 182 -23.06 -0.15 9.16
C CYS A 182 -23.61 -1.41 8.48
N ALA A 183 -22.81 -2.46 8.39
CA ALA A 183 -23.22 -3.72 7.76
C ALA A 183 -24.20 -4.53 8.63
N ARG A 184 -24.21 -4.29 9.94
CA ARG A 184 -25.11 -4.95 10.91
C ARG A 184 -26.40 -4.14 11.17
N ASP A 185 -26.44 -2.89 10.76
CA ASP A 185 -27.59 -2.01 10.98
C ASP A 185 -28.75 -2.40 10.04
N PRO A 186 -29.89 -2.87 10.56
CA PRO A 186 -31.04 -3.26 9.76
C PRO A 186 -31.65 -2.09 8.97
N ASN A 187 -31.46 -0.86 9.44
CA ASN A 187 -31.95 0.36 8.78
C ASN A 187 -31.08 0.79 7.59
N ARG A 188 -29.92 0.14 7.38
CA ARG A 188 -29.01 0.37 6.27
C ARG A 188 -29.01 -0.78 5.27
N ALA A 189 -30.20 -1.29 4.96
CA ALA A 189 -30.35 -2.31 3.93
C ALA A 189 -29.68 -1.89 2.62
N GLY A 190 -28.84 -2.76 2.07
CA GLY A 190 -28.09 -2.47 0.83
C GLY A 190 -26.75 -1.74 1.01
N TYR A 191 -26.31 -1.46 2.24
CA TYR A 191 -24.97 -0.90 2.49
C TYR A 191 -23.85 -1.73 1.88
N ARG A 192 -24.01 -3.07 1.84
CA ARG A 192 -23.12 -4.00 1.14
C ARG A 192 -23.90 -4.79 0.11
N ARG A 193 -23.31 -4.99 -1.06
CA ARG A 193 -23.89 -5.87 -2.13
C ARG A 193 -24.01 -7.33 -1.70
N ARG A 194 -23.18 -7.78 -0.75
CA ARG A 194 -23.18 -9.14 -0.18
C ARG A 194 -23.14 -9.06 1.34
N PRO A 195 -23.81 -9.97 2.05
CA PRO A 195 -23.73 -10.07 3.50
C PRO A 195 -22.27 -10.17 3.96
N TYR A 196 -22.00 -9.61 5.12
CA TYR A 196 -20.69 -9.78 5.78
C TYR A 196 -20.56 -11.25 6.23
N LYS A 197 -19.44 -11.87 5.88
CA LYS A 197 -19.03 -13.16 6.41
C LYS A 197 -17.81 -12.94 7.29
N ALA A 198 -17.82 -13.49 8.50
CA ALA A 198 -16.67 -13.47 9.38
C ALA A 198 -15.48 -14.22 8.72
N PRO A 199 -14.22 -13.89 9.05
CA PRO A 199 -13.06 -14.56 8.46
C PRO A 199 -13.13 -16.08 8.48
N ALA A 200 -13.61 -16.66 9.59
CA ALA A 200 -13.80 -18.11 9.75
C ALA A 200 -14.88 -18.73 8.83
N GLU A 201 -15.81 -17.94 8.33
CA GLU A 201 -16.92 -18.38 7.46
C GLU A 201 -16.60 -18.22 5.97
N ARG A 202 -15.41 -17.75 5.64
CA ARG A 202 -15.03 -17.46 4.25
C ARG A 202 -14.41 -18.69 3.59
N GLU A 203 -14.88 -18.98 2.37
CA GLU A 203 -14.20 -19.96 1.54
C GLU A 203 -12.78 -19.45 1.14
N PRO A 204 -11.80 -20.36 0.99
CA PRO A 204 -10.48 -20.01 0.48
C PRO A 204 -10.59 -19.26 -0.85
N ALA A 205 -9.75 -18.26 -1.06
CA ALA A 205 -9.76 -17.49 -2.31
C ALA A 205 -9.53 -18.43 -3.51
N ARG A 206 -10.44 -18.44 -4.46
CA ARG A 206 -10.40 -19.30 -5.68
C ARG A 206 -9.09 -19.22 -6.46
N ASN A 207 -8.29 -18.18 -6.23
CA ASN A 207 -7.01 -17.91 -6.93
C ASN A 207 -5.75 -18.34 -6.15
N ALA A 208 -5.88 -18.99 -4.99
CA ALA A 208 -4.73 -19.47 -4.22
C ALA A 208 -3.80 -20.40 -5.03
N ARG A 209 -4.35 -21.14 -6.02
CA ARG A 209 -3.57 -22.02 -6.91
C ARG A 209 -2.77 -21.28 -8.01
N ARG A 210 -3.05 -20.00 -8.31
CA ARG A 210 -2.35 -19.21 -9.35
C ARG A 210 -1.22 -18.32 -8.83
N SER A 211 -0.97 -18.28 -7.54
CA SER A 211 -0.02 -17.34 -6.92
C SER A 211 1.39 -17.90 -6.72
N ARG A 212 1.90 -18.77 -7.61
CA ARG A 212 3.29 -19.25 -7.58
C ARG A 212 4.34 -18.12 -7.64
N PHE A 213 3.94 -16.91 -8.02
CA PHE A 213 4.84 -15.77 -8.25
C PHE A 213 4.97 -14.80 -7.06
N LEU A 214 4.34 -15.09 -5.92
CA LEU A 214 4.38 -14.24 -4.73
C LEU A 214 5.01 -14.95 -3.52
N ARG A 215 5.64 -16.07 -3.70
CA ARG A 215 6.44 -16.69 -2.64
C ARG A 215 7.72 -15.87 -2.49
N ALA A 216 7.85 -15.14 -1.39
CA ALA A 216 9.18 -14.80 -0.88
C ALA A 216 9.96 -16.14 -0.74
N PRO A 217 11.26 -16.18 -1.08
CA PRO A 217 12.04 -17.37 -0.85
C PRO A 217 11.93 -17.75 0.64
N VAL A 218 11.37 -18.93 0.90
CA VAL A 218 11.44 -19.56 2.22
C VAL A 218 12.89 -19.97 2.37
N GLU A 219 13.58 -19.35 3.34
CA GLU A 219 14.91 -19.74 3.72
C GLU A 219 14.88 -21.21 4.18
N GLY A 220 15.62 -22.09 3.45
CA GLY A 220 16.06 -23.37 3.95
C GLY A 220 17.32 -23.20 4.79
#